data_110bd563ae6170ef0934769bd4d7f3a4
#
_entry.id   110bd563ae6170ef0934769bd4d7f3a4
#
_cell.length_a   1.000
_cell.length_b   1.000
_cell.length_c   1.000
_cell.angle_alpha   90.00
_cell.angle_beta   90.00
_cell.angle_gamma   90.00
#
_symmetry.space_group_name_H-M   'P 1'
#
loop_
_entity.id
_entity.type
_entity.pdbx_description
1 polymer ?
#
loop_
_entity_poly.entity_id
_entity_poly.type
_entity_poly.pdbx_seq_one_letter_code
_entity_poly.pdbx_strand_id
1 'polypeptide(L)'
;MRLAVAAFCFAVPFVLGVIFAAGAAPTIPAIPETPAGHVLSAWLQAFDSGDRAQMQRFIQTYAPTKKKQLDDQMGFERMTGGFDLRKIVSSTPTTLSALVQERLSDTFAQLTMTVKPPQLLVRLDLMPTQRPPEFALPHLSQTELLSELAARLKRETSADRFAGTVLMAKDGKPVFEQADGLANRAHKIPNALDTRFRIGSMNKMFTATAIMQLVEAGKVDLDKAFGSYLTDYPNKTVASSVTIRQLLTHTGGTGDIFGPEFEKNRLKLRTLQDYINLYGNRPLRFKPGSKWEYSNYGFILLGAVIEKVSGQSYYDYVRDRIYAPAGMTESGSDPEDAAVPNRSVGYMSGPKGDVQPNTDTLPYRGTSAGGGYSTAGDLLEFANALLDRKLLGAKYTEMMTTGQVATPGGGKYGFGFGEAVINGTRCFGHNGGAPGMNGDLEICPRSGYVVAVLSNLDPPAAGRISDFITNRLPLH
;
A
#
# COMPACT_ATOMS: atom_id res chain seq x y z
N MET A 1 -14.43 -77.44 42.01
CA MET A 1 -14.49 -76.02 42.33
C MET A 1 -13.08 -75.47 42.34
N ARG A 2 -12.67 -74.82 41.29
CA ARG A 2 -11.37 -74.14 41.15
C ARG A 2 -11.62 -72.69 40.70
N LEU A 3 -11.24 -71.76 41.59
CA LEU A 3 -11.22 -70.32 41.29
C LEU A 3 -10.06 -70.05 40.37
N ALA A 4 -10.34 -69.30 39.26
CA ALA A 4 -9.35 -68.71 38.40
C ALA A 4 -9.27 -67.21 38.72
N VAL A 5 -8.08 -66.78 39.14
CA VAL A 5 -7.74 -65.36 39.37
C VAL A 5 -7.25 -64.79 38.04
N ALA A 6 -7.96 -63.80 37.48
CA ALA A 6 -7.54 -63.07 36.33
C ALA A 6 -6.70 -61.86 36.76
N ALA A 7 -5.45 -61.77 36.29
CA ALA A 7 -4.57 -60.64 36.47
C ALA A 7 -4.89 -59.57 35.42
N PHE A 8 -5.28 -58.39 35.87
CA PHE A 8 -5.42 -57.19 35.04
C PHE A 8 -4.06 -56.48 34.95
N CYS A 9 -3.47 -56.49 33.75
CA CYS A 9 -2.33 -55.63 33.44
C CYS A 9 -2.85 -54.22 33.07
N PHE A 10 -2.55 -53.24 33.90
CA PHE A 10 -2.75 -51.81 33.55
C PHE A 10 -1.60 -51.38 32.65
N ALA A 11 -1.92 -51.08 31.38
CA ALA A 11 -1.02 -50.35 30.49
C ALA A 11 -1.13 -48.84 30.77
N VAL A 12 -0.05 -48.25 31.24
CA VAL A 12 0.08 -46.78 31.39
C VAL A 12 0.44 -46.21 30.03
N PRO A 13 -0.33 -45.27 29.45
CA PRO A 13 0.07 -44.61 28.22
C PRO A 13 1.21 -43.62 28.52
N PHE A 14 2.36 -43.83 27.90
CA PHE A 14 3.47 -42.89 27.88
C PHE A 14 3.04 -41.69 27.03
N VAL A 15 2.69 -40.57 27.66
CA VAL A 15 2.50 -39.28 26.95
C VAL A 15 3.89 -38.74 26.66
N LEU A 16 4.32 -38.85 25.40
CA LEU A 16 5.48 -38.08 24.92
C LEU A 16 5.09 -36.59 24.91
N GLY A 17 5.51 -35.90 25.96
CA GLY A 17 5.47 -34.44 25.96
C GLY A 17 6.44 -33.90 24.91
N VAL A 18 5.88 -33.35 23.82
CA VAL A 18 6.65 -32.53 22.90
C VAL A 18 7.01 -31.24 23.66
N ILE A 19 8.24 -31.15 24.14
CA ILE A 19 8.78 -29.90 24.68
C ILE A 19 8.98 -28.98 23.51
N PHE A 20 8.08 -28.03 23.31
CA PHE A 20 8.35 -26.87 22.49
C PHE A 20 9.50 -26.13 23.16
N ALA A 21 10.67 -26.13 22.53
CA ALA A 21 11.77 -25.26 22.93
C ALA A 21 11.26 -23.83 22.88
N ALA A 22 11.11 -23.19 24.01
CA ALA A 22 10.88 -21.76 24.09
C ALA A 22 12.03 -21.08 23.32
N GLY A 23 11.73 -20.47 22.19
CA GLY A 23 12.72 -19.72 21.42
C GLY A 23 13.38 -18.72 22.35
N ALA A 24 14.70 -18.74 22.42
CA ALA A 24 15.46 -17.75 23.18
C ALA A 24 15.00 -16.35 22.74
N ALA A 25 14.73 -15.46 23.69
CA ALA A 25 14.40 -14.07 23.40
C ALA A 25 15.48 -13.51 22.44
N PRO A 26 15.09 -12.80 21.38
CA PRO A 26 16.05 -12.30 20.40
C PRO A 26 17.04 -11.40 21.12
N THR A 27 18.30 -11.81 21.19
CA THR A 27 19.38 -11.00 21.74
C THR A 27 19.57 -9.79 20.83
N ILE A 28 19.51 -8.58 21.40
CA ILE A 28 19.82 -7.36 20.66
C ILE A 28 21.27 -7.48 20.14
N PRO A 29 21.53 -7.35 18.84
CA PRO A 29 22.88 -7.45 18.30
C PRO A 29 23.79 -6.41 18.93
N ALA A 30 25.00 -6.81 19.34
CA ALA A 30 25.99 -5.86 19.86
C ALA A 30 26.39 -4.89 18.74
N ILE A 31 26.27 -3.59 19.00
CA ILE A 31 26.71 -2.54 18.07
C ILE A 31 28.24 -2.44 18.18
N PRO A 32 29.00 -2.48 17.07
CA PRO A 32 30.45 -2.41 17.10
C PRO A 32 30.98 -1.10 17.69
N GLU A 33 32.08 -1.18 18.47
CA GLU A 33 32.77 -0.04 19.05
C GLU A 33 33.60 0.72 18.01
N THR A 34 32.94 1.20 16.95
CA THR A 34 33.50 2.00 15.86
C THR A 34 32.83 3.38 15.83
N PRO A 35 33.45 4.41 15.23
CA PRO A 35 32.80 5.70 15.05
C PRO A 35 31.42 5.59 14.39
N ALA A 36 31.24 4.73 13.37
CA ALA A 36 29.94 4.48 12.74
C ALA A 36 28.95 3.77 13.70
N GLY A 37 29.44 2.83 14.52
CA GLY A 37 28.62 2.15 15.53
C GLY A 37 28.14 3.10 16.63
N HIS A 38 29.01 3.99 17.13
CA HIS A 38 28.60 5.01 18.11
C HIS A 38 27.52 5.94 17.55
N VAL A 39 27.63 6.36 16.28
CA VAL A 39 26.61 7.21 15.64
C VAL A 39 25.30 6.44 15.44
N LEU A 40 25.36 5.14 15.07
CA LEU A 40 24.16 4.30 14.98
C LEU A 40 23.45 4.18 16.34
N SER A 41 24.19 3.88 17.40
CA SER A 41 23.65 3.77 18.76
C SER A 41 22.97 5.08 19.19
N ALA A 42 23.64 6.22 18.99
CA ALA A 42 23.11 7.54 19.31
C ALA A 42 21.86 7.88 18.48
N TRP A 43 21.84 7.48 17.18
CA TRP A 43 20.68 7.69 16.32
C TRP A 43 19.49 6.85 16.76
N LEU A 44 19.67 5.54 16.99
CA LEU A 44 18.60 4.66 17.45
C LEU A 44 18.02 5.18 18.79
N GLN A 45 18.88 5.53 19.75
CA GLN A 45 18.43 6.07 21.03
C GLN A 45 17.59 7.35 20.86
N ALA A 46 18.05 8.29 20.04
CA ALA A 46 17.36 9.56 19.82
C ALA A 46 16.06 9.38 19.01
N PHE A 47 16.08 8.55 17.96
CA PHE A 47 14.96 8.29 17.09
C PHE A 47 13.88 7.50 17.82
N ASP A 48 14.24 6.39 18.45
CA ASP A 48 13.31 5.47 19.14
C ASP A 48 12.69 6.07 20.41
N SER A 49 13.24 7.17 20.91
CA SER A 49 12.65 7.88 22.06
C SER A 49 11.38 8.63 21.73
N GLY A 50 11.14 8.97 20.45
CA GLY A 50 10.06 9.87 20.02
C GLY A 50 10.21 11.30 20.57
N ASP A 51 11.32 11.60 21.28
CA ASP A 51 11.53 12.88 21.93
C ASP A 51 12.23 13.86 20.98
N ARG A 52 11.51 14.92 20.62
CA ARG A 52 12.00 15.97 19.72
C ARG A 52 13.32 16.62 20.22
N ALA A 53 13.49 16.79 21.54
CA ALA A 53 14.70 17.42 22.08
C ALA A 53 15.89 16.47 22.00
N GLN A 54 15.70 15.16 22.17
CA GLN A 54 16.75 14.16 21.96
C GLN A 54 17.18 14.10 20.49
N MET A 55 16.22 14.05 19.57
CA MET A 55 16.52 14.06 18.13
C MET A 55 17.21 15.37 17.71
N GLN A 56 16.81 16.51 18.25
CA GLN A 56 17.47 17.78 18.00
C GLN A 56 18.93 17.77 18.49
N ARG A 57 19.21 17.24 19.68
CA ARG A 57 20.58 17.06 20.20
C ARG A 57 21.41 16.16 19.32
N PHE A 58 20.84 15.02 18.89
CA PHE A 58 21.51 14.14 17.94
C PHE A 58 21.91 14.88 16.66
N ILE A 59 20.97 15.61 16.04
CA ILE A 59 21.22 16.37 14.81
C ILE A 59 22.30 17.41 15.04
N GLN A 60 22.26 18.14 16.15
CA GLN A 60 23.27 19.15 16.47
C GLN A 60 24.67 18.55 16.63
N THR A 61 24.78 17.39 17.26
CA THR A 61 26.05 16.72 17.54
C THR A 61 26.62 16.00 16.33
N TYR A 62 25.81 15.20 15.64
CA TYR A 62 26.28 14.27 14.61
C TYR A 62 25.93 14.68 13.17
N ALA A 63 24.93 15.54 12.96
CA ALA A 63 24.45 15.93 11.63
C ALA A 63 24.15 17.45 11.52
N PRO A 64 25.05 18.37 11.92
CA PRO A 64 24.75 19.79 12.06
C PRO A 64 24.32 20.49 10.77
N THR A 65 24.65 19.93 9.60
CA THR A 65 24.22 20.41 8.29
C THR A 65 22.77 20.04 7.94
N LYS A 66 22.16 19.12 8.72
CA LYS A 66 20.81 18.58 8.48
C LYS A 66 19.74 19.18 9.41
N LYS A 67 19.94 20.36 9.98
CA LYS A 67 19.04 21.00 10.95
C LYS A 67 17.58 21.13 10.48
N LYS A 68 17.34 21.24 9.17
CA LYS A 68 16.00 21.36 8.57
C LYS A 68 15.23 20.03 8.53
N GLN A 69 15.86 18.91 8.84
CA GLN A 69 15.24 17.57 8.76
C GLN A 69 14.59 17.12 10.08
N LEU A 70 14.56 17.96 11.12
CA LEU A 70 14.01 17.56 12.41
C LEU A 70 12.53 17.15 12.31
N ASP A 71 11.72 17.93 11.61
CA ASP A 71 10.28 17.64 11.46
C ASP A 71 10.06 16.36 10.65
N ASP A 72 10.85 16.15 9.60
CA ASP A 72 10.82 14.93 8.80
C ASP A 72 11.18 13.70 9.64
N GLN A 73 12.24 13.79 10.48
CA GLN A 73 12.64 12.70 11.36
C GLN A 73 11.55 12.38 12.39
N MET A 74 10.92 13.39 12.99
CA MET A 74 9.81 13.19 13.93
C MET A 74 8.56 12.63 13.25
N GLY A 75 8.29 13.04 12.01
CA GLY A 75 7.21 12.46 11.20
C GLY A 75 7.46 10.99 10.89
N PHE A 76 8.69 10.67 10.52
CA PHE A 76 9.09 9.29 10.20
C PHE A 76 9.10 8.39 11.46
N GLU A 77 9.50 8.90 12.61
CA GLU A 77 9.40 8.18 13.87
C GLU A 77 7.94 7.86 14.23
N ARG A 78 7.04 8.84 14.18
CA ARG A 78 5.60 8.58 14.42
C ARG A 78 5.02 7.54 13.46
N MET A 79 5.51 7.53 12.23
CA MET A 79 5.09 6.56 11.22
C MET A 79 5.62 5.15 11.50
N THR A 80 6.85 4.98 11.96
CA THR A 80 7.50 3.67 12.17
C THR A 80 7.45 3.17 13.61
N GLY A 81 7.30 4.07 14.58
CA GLY A 81 7.40 3.79 16.02
C GLY A 81 8.82 3.49 16.48
N GLY A 82 9.83 3.84 15.67
CA GLY A 82 11.20 3.46 15.88
C GLY A 82 11.57 2.13 15.22
N PHE A 83 12.79 1.66 15.53
CA PHE A 83 13.36 0.48 14.90
C PHE A 83 13.98 -0.48 15.93
N ASP A 84 13.69 -1.75 15.78
CA ASP A 84 14.45 -2.80 16.44
C ASP A 84 15.65 -3.20 15.56
N LEU A 85 16.86 -3.09 16.10
CA LEU A 85 18.05 -3.59 15.46
C LEU A 85 18.03 -5.12 15.44
N ARG A 86 18.04 -5.72 14.26
CA ARG A 86 17.96 -7.18 14.08
C ARG A 86 19.31 -7.81 13.78
N LYS A 87 20.19 -7.13 13.02
CA LYS A 87 21.49 -7.67 12.63
C LYS A 87 22.44 -6.55 12.21
N ILE A 88 23.71 -6.64 12.63
CA ILE A 88 24.79 -5.89 11.98
C ILE A 88 25.28 -6.72 10.79
N VAL A 89 25.19 -6.14 9.59
CA VAL A 89 25.59 -6.81 8.35
C VAL A 89 27.07 -6.58 8.07
N SER A 90 27.53 -5.34 8.25
CA SER A 90 28.94 -4.97 8.12
C SER A 90 29.26 -3.71 8.94
N SER A 91 30.51 -3.56 9.37
CA SER A 91 30.98 -2.36 10.06
C SER A 91 32.44 -2.10 9.76
N THR A 92 32.75 -0.84 9.48
CA THR A 92 34.09 -0.26 9.40
C THR A 92 34.11 1.01 10.26
N PRO A 93 35.25 1.66 10.45
CA PRO A 93 35.27 2.94 11.17
C PRO A 93 34.37 4.02 10.58
N THR A 94 34.15 4.03 9.24
CA THR A 94 33.41 5.09 8.54
C THR A 94 32.11 4.65 7.91
N THR A 95 31.81 3.34 7.85
CA THR A 95 30.57 2.82 7.27
C THR A 95 29.98 1.72 8.14
N LEU A 96 28.66 1.63 8.14
CA LEU A 96 27.93 0.56 8.82
C LEU A 96 26.70 0.19 8.00
N SER A 97 26.41 -1.11 7.94
CA SER A 97 25.19 -1.65 7.36
C SER A 97 24.52 -2.56 8.39
N ALA A 98 23.23 -2.37 8.56
CA ALA A 98 22.42 -3.12 9.54
C ALA A 98 21.04 -3.46 8.97
N LEU A 99 20.47 -4.54 9.49
CA LEU A 99 19.07 -4.89 9.28
C LEU A 99 18.27 -4.39 10.46
N VAL A 100 17.23 -3.62 10.22
CA VAL A 100 16.31 -3.09 11.21
C VAL A 100 14.88 -3.48 10.87
N GLN A 101 14.02 -3.54 11.90
CA GLN A 101 12.58 -3.80 11.74
C GLN A 101 11.80 -2.65 12.36
N GLU A 102 10.80 -2.14 11.68
CA GLU A 102 9.87 -1.15 12.23
C GLU A 102 9.09 -1.75 13.41
N ARG A 103 8.88 -0.98 14.47
CA ARG A 103 8.12 -1.43 15.64
C ARG A 103 6.62 -1.47 15.43
N LEU A 104 6.09 -0.61 14.58
CA LEU A 104 4.66 -0.53 14.29
C LEU A 104 4.22 -1.42 13.11
N SER A 105 5.15 -2.04 12.39
CA SER A 105 4.84 -2.90 11.26
C SER A 105 5.73 -4.15 11.23
N ASP A 106 5.48 -5.01 10.26
CA ASP A 106 6.32 -6.17 9.97
C ASP A 106 7.46 -5.85 8.99
N THR A 107 7.63 -4.58 8.62
CA THR A 107 8.59 -4.12 7.60
C THR A 107 10.02 -4.23 8.09
N PHE A 108 10.88 -4.84 7.28
CA PHE A 108 12.31 -4.82 7.44
C PHE A 108 12.94 -3.77 6.53
N ALA A 109 14.01 -3.15 6.98
CA ALA A 109 14.79 -2.21 6.19
C ALA A 109 16.29 -2.48 6.33
N GLN A 110 17.00 -2.36 5.21
CA GLN A 110 18.45 -2.26 5.17
C GLN A 110 18.82 -0.82 5.53
N LEU A 111 19.42 -0.64 6.70
CA LEU A 111 20.03 0.62 7.10
C LEU A 111 21.46 0.66 6.58
N THR A 112 21.83 1.76 5.92
CA THR A 112 23.23 2.04 5.56
C THR A 112 23.64 3.41 6.09
N MET A 113 24.78 3.48 6.76
CA MET A 113 25.29 4.68 7.38
C MET A 113 26.72 4.97 6.94
N THR A 114 27.05 6.23 6.66
CA THR A 114 28.39 6.72 6.38
C THR A 114 28.70 7.90 7.31
N VAL A 115 29.85 7.84 7.98
CA VAL A 115 30.33 8.90 8.87
C VAL A 115 31.70 9.41 8.42
N LYS A 116 32.02 10.65 8.77
CA LYS A 116 33.37 11.23 8.67
C LYS A 116 33.97 11.38 10.07
N PRO A 117 35.30 11.19 10.21
CA PRO A 117 35.98 11.47 11.47
C PRO A 117 35.68 12.90 11.99
N PRO A 118 35.54 13.09 13.31
CA PRO A 118 35.56 12.03 14.31
C PRO A 118 34.29 11.16 14.36
N GLN A 119 33.06 11.71 14.12
CA GLN A 119 31.78 10.99 14.18
C GLN A 119 30.64 11.79 13.48
N LEU A 120 30.93 12.51 12.39
CA LEU A 120 29.92 13.29 11.69
C LEU A 120 29.13 12.41 10.70
N LEU A 121 27.82 12.37 10.85
CA LEU A 121 26.91 11.65 9.93
C LEU A 121 26.85 12.37 8.57
N VAL A 122 27.32 11.67 7.54
CA VAL A 122 27.27 12.13 6.15
C VAL A 122 26.00 11.63 5.47
N ARG A 123 25.70 10.33 5.62
CA ARG A 123 24.58 9.67 4.98
C ARG A 123 23.95 8.63 5.90
N LEU A 124 22.64 8.58 5.89
CA LEU A 124 21.82 7.55 6.51
C LEU A 124 20.69 7.24 5.53
N ASP A 125 20.64 6.02 5.04
CA ASP A 125 19.59 5.52 4.17
C ASP A 125 18.90 4.33 4.83
N LEU A 126 17.61 4.24 4.64
CA LEU A 126 16.76 3.13 5.01
C LEU A 126 16.01 2.67 3.77
N MET A 127 16.29 1.46 3.31
CA MET A 127 15.68 0.87 2.14
C MET A 127 14.87 -0.36 2.58
N PRO A 128 13.54 -0.37 2.37
CA PRO A 128 12.73 -1.55 2.64
C PRO A 128 13.36 -2.79 1.97
N THR A 129 13.36 -3.89 2.68
CA THR A 129 13.92 -5.16 2.19
C THR A 129 13.00 -6.32 2.55
N GLN A 130 13.15 -7.42 1.81
CA GLN A 130 12.42 -8.64 2.15
C GLN A 130 12.81 -9.12 3.55
N ARG A 131 11.83 -9.66 4.27
CA ARG A 131 12.05 -10.28 5.56
C ARG A 131 12.98 -11.48 5.40
N PRO A 132 14.11 -11.54 6.11
CA PRO A 132 14.98 -12.71 6.05
C PRO A 132 14.30 -13.97 6.65
N PRO A 133 14.59 -15.17 6.12
CA PRO A 133 13.96 -16.40 6.58
C PRO A 133 14.09 -16.66 8.08
N GLU A 134 15.21 -16.24 8.70
CA GLU A 134 15.44 -16.37 10.14
C GLU A 134 14.47 -15.54 11.00
N PHE A 135 13.74 -14.61 10.40
CA PHE A 135 12.71 -13.80 11.03
C PHE A 135 11.31 -14.10 10.49
N ALA A 136 11.11 -15.27 9.87
CA ALA A 136 9.81 -15.67 9.33
C ALA A 136 8.72 -15.57 10.41
N LEU A 137 7.56 -15.07 9.99
CA LEU A 137 6.39 -15.02 10.87
C LEU A 137 5.71 -16.38 10.90
N PRO A 138 5.09 -16.75 12.03
CA PRO A 138 4.29 -17.96 12.09
C PRO A 138 3.07 -17.83 11.18
N HIS A 139 2.73 -18.88 10.47
CA HIS A 139 1.40 -19.01 9.88
C HIS A 139 0.42 -19.34 11.02
N LEU A 140 -0.68 -18.60 11.06
CA LEU A 140 -1.71 -18.82 12.06
C LEU A 140 -2.87 -19.63 11.44
N SER A 141 -3.59 -20.37 12.25
CA SER A 141 -4.91 -20.82 11.84
C SER A 141 -5.83 -19.61 11.62
N GLN A 142 -6.90 -19.78 10.84
CA GLN A 142 -7.85 -18.67 10.64
C GLN A 142 -8.39 -18.13 11.96
N THR A 143 -8.73 -19.00 12.90
CA THR A 143 -9.26 -18.58 14.22
C THR A 143 -8.24 -17.76 15.02
N GLU A 144 -6.98 -18.17 15.05
CA GLU A 144 -5.90 -17.42 15.71
C GLU A 144 -5.68 -16.08 15.03
N LEU A 145 -5.62 -16.05 13.69
CA LEU A 145 -5.45 -14.82 12.92
C LEU A 145 -6.56 -13.80 13.20
N LEU A 146 -7.83 -14.22 13.19
CA LEU A 146 -8.96 -13.33 13.47
C LEU A 146 -8.92 -12.80 14.90
N SER A 147 -8.54 -13.62 15.88
CA SER A 147 -8.38 -13.18 17.27
C SER A 147 -7.27 -12.14 17.43
N GLU A 148 -6.11 -12.40 16.83
CA GLU A 148 -4.97 -11.46 16.87
C GLU A 148 -5.27 -10.16 16.12
N LEU A 149 -5.98 -10.24 14.98
CA LEU A 149 -6.42 -9.09 14.20
C LEU A 149 -7.34 -8.18 15.02
N ALA A 150 -8.36 -8.74 15.67
CA ALA A 150 -9.27 -7.97 16.52
C ALA A 150 -8.52 -7.29 17.67
N ALA A 151 -7.60 -7.99 18.32
CA ALA A 151 -6.76 -7.43 19.38
C ALA A 151 -5.83 -6.30 18.83
N ARG A 152 -5.28 -6.47 17.64
CA ARG A 152 -4.45 -5.45 16.98
C ARG A 152 -5.28 -4.22 16.64
N LEU A 153 -6.44 -4.37 16.00
CA LEU A 153 -7.33 -3.25 15.64
C LEU A 153 -7.69 -2.43 16.88
N LYS A 154 -8.04 -3.10 17.98
CA LYS A 154 -8.31 -2.40 19.24
C LYS A 154 -7.12 -1.56 19.71
N ARG A 155 -5.89 -2.07 19.65
CA ARG A 155 -4.67 -1.33 20.03
C ARG A 155 -4.41 -0.16 19.09
N GLU A 156 -4.47 -0.36 17.78
CA GLU A 156 -4.18 0.68 16.79
C GLU A 156 -5.23 1.81 16.85
N THR A 157 -6.51 1.47 17.01
CA THR A 157 -7.60 2.46 17.17
C THR A 157 -7.48 3.23 18.48
N SER A 158 -7.19 2.56 19.60
CA SER A 158 -6.99 3.23 20.90
C SER A 158 -5.80 4.18 20.89
N ALA A 159 -4.82 3.94 20.04
CA ALA A 159 -3.64 4.78 19.86
C ALA A 159 -3.79 5.82 18.71
N ASP A 160 -4.99 5.97 18.17
CA ASP A 160 -5.31 6.86 17.02
C ASP A 160 -4.42 6.61 15.77
N ARG A 161 -4.00 5.36 15.54
CA ARG A 161 -3.22 4.95 14.39
C ARG A 161 -4.02 4.20 13.33
N PHE A 162 -5.28 3.85 13.63
CA PHE A 162 -6.23 3.28 12.69
C PHE A 162 -7.64 3.84 12.94
N ALA A 163 -8.29 4.28 11.87
CA ALA A 163 -9.71 4.57 11.80
C ALA A 163 -10.17 4.19 10.39
N GLY A 164 -11.11 3.24 10.29
CA GLY A 164 -11.48 2.69 8.99
C GLY A 164 -12.25 1.40 9.08
N THR A 165 -12.24 0.63 7.99
CA THR A 165 -12.86 -0.69 7.87
C THR A 165 -11.86 -1.74 7.44
N VAL A 166 -12.01 -2.95 7.98
CA VAL A 166 -11.26 -4.15 7.61
C VAL A 166 -12.25 -5.23 7.22
N LEU A 167 -12.03 -5.81 6.05
CA LEU A 167 -12.75 -6.97 5.58
C LEU A 167 -11.73 -8.04 5.17
N MET A 168 -11.90 -9.25 5.67
CA MET A 168 -11.21 -10.44 5.22
C MET A 168 -12.25 -11.45 4.73
N ALA A 169 -12.09 -11.93 3.51
CA ALA A 169 -12.97 -12.93 2.91
C ALA A 169 -12.19 -14.22 2.60
N LYS A 170 -12.90 -15.35 2.63
CA LYS A 170 -12.41 -16.66 2.21
C LYS A 170 -13.39 -17.24 1.19
N ASP A 171 -12.86 -17.65 0.04
CA ASP A 171 -13.65 -18.22 -1.05
C ASP A 171 -14.87 -17.35 -1.40
N GLY A 172 -14.64 -16.05 -1.53
CA GLY A 172 -15.60 -15.04 -1.91
C GLY A 172 -16.60 -14.60 -0.82
N LYS A 173 -16.48 -15.12 0.41
CA LYS A 173 -17.39 -14.80 1.53
C LYS A 173 -16.66 -14.13 2.69
N PRO A 174 -17.20 -13.05 3.28
CA PRO A 174 -16.62 -12.45 4.47
C PRO A 174 -16.48 -13.46 5.61
N VAL A 175 -15.28 -13.49 6.22
CA VAL A 175 -14.98 -14.25 7.45
C VAL A 175 -14.62 -13.33 8.61
N PHE A 176 -14.34 -12.06 8.31
CA PHE A 176 -14.12 -11.00 9.28
C PHE A 176 -14.53 -9.66 8.68
N GLU A 177 -15.27 -8.87 9.44
CA GLU A 177 -15.63 -7.50 9.12
C GLU A 177 -15.62 -6.67 10.39
N GLN A 178 -14.94 -5.53 10.38
CA GLN A 178 -14.90 -4.62 11.51
C GLN A 178 -14.72 -3.18 11.03
N ALA A 179 -15.42 -2.25 11.71
CA ALA A 179 -15.26 -0.82 11.52
C ALA A 179 -14.85 -0.17 12.84
N ASP A 180 -13.82 0.68 12.80
CA ASP A 180 -13.23 1.31 13.97
C ASP A 180 -12.98 2.79 13.77
N GLY A 181 -12.94 3.56 14.87
CA GLY A 181 -12.64 4.98 14.85
C GLY A 181 -13.77 5.83 14.30
N LEU A 182 -13.49 7.08 13.94
CA LEU A 182 -14.47 8.08 13.54
C LEU A 182 -14.37 8.42 12.05
N ALA A 183 -15.49 8.29 11.33
CA ALA A 183 -15.66 8.78 9.97
C ALA A 183 -15.67 10.32 9.91
N ASN A 184 -16.21 10.95 10.95
CA ASN A 184 -16.19 12.40 11.09
C ASN A 184 -15.94 12.78 12.55
N ARG A 185 -14.75 13.31 12.84
CA ARG A 185 -14.34 13.68 14.21
C ARG A 185 -15.11 14.87 14.75
N ALA A 186 -15.41 15.86 13.90
CA ALA A 186 -16.12 17.08 14.30
C ALA A 186 -17.54 16.77 14.77
N HIS A 187 -18.20 15.82 14.14
CA HIS A 187 -19.57 15.41 14.46
C HIS A 187 -19.63 14.10 15.28
N LYS A 188 -18.48 13.53 15.65
CA LYS A 188 -18.36 12.24 16.40
C LYS A 188 -19.10 11.08 15.72
N ILE A 189 -19.13 11.08 14.38
CA ILE A 189 -19.76 10.00 13.60
C ILE A 189 -18.77 8.84 13.52
N PRO A 190 -19.14 7.63 13.99
CA PRO A 190 -18.26 6.46 13.88
C PRO A 190 -18.14 5.98 12.44
N ASN A 191 -17.04 5.28 12.12
CA ASN A 191 -16.97 4.46 10.92
C ASN A 191 -17.96 3.28 11.05
N ALA A 192 -18.54 2.89 9.93
CA ALA A 192 -19.40 1.73 9.77
C ALA A 192 -18.99 0.94 8.52
N LEU A 193 -19.52 -0.26 8.32
CA LEU A 193 -19.14 -1.11 7.17
C LEU A 193 -19.53 -0.47 5.83
N ASP A 194 -20.55 0.37 5.82
CA ASP A 194 -21.02 1.15 4.67
C ASP A 194 -20.38 2.54 4.56
N THR A 195 -19.39 2.86 5.40
CA THR A 195 -18.62 4.10 5.26
C THR A 195 -17.84 4.08 3.94
N ARG A 196 -18.01 5.14 3.15
CA ARG A 196 -17.33 5.35 1.87
C ARG A 196 -16.02 6.07 2.11
N PHE A 197 -14.93 5.37 1.86
CA PHE A 197 -13.57 5.91 2.00
C PHE A 197 -13.01 6.34 0.65
N ARG A 198 -12.21 7.40 0.62
CA ARG A 198 -11.41 7.72 -0.57
C ARG A 198 -10.33 6.67 -0.75
N ILE A 199 -10.27 6.11 -1.96
CA ILE A 199 -9.44 4.93 -2.25
C ILE A 199 -8.09 5.24 -2.92
N GLY A 200 -7.86 6.51 -3.28
CA GLY A 200 -6.59 6.90 -3.90
C GLY A 200 -6.27 6.06 -5.13
N SER A 201 -5.01 5.61 -5.21
CA SER A 201 -4.49 4.87 -6.37
C SER A 201 -5.11 3.50 -6.61
N MET A 202 -5.90 2.94 -5.69
CA MET A 202 -6.65 1.71 -5.93
C MET A 202 -7.57 1.84 -7.16
N ASN A 203 -7.99 3.07 -7.50
CA ASN A 203 -8.78 3.37 -8.70
C ASN A 203 -8.09 2.95 -10.00
N LYS A 204 -6.75 2.76 -10.00
CA LYS A 204 -6.01 2.27 -11.16
C LYS A 204 -6.43 0.86 -11.59
N MET A 205 -6.87 0.03 -10.64
CA MET A 205 -7.42 -1.30 -10.96
C MET A 205 -8.64 -1.21 -11.87
N PHE A 206 -9.54 -0.26 -11.61
CA PHE A 206 -10.73 -0.04 -12.43
C PHE A 206 -10.36 0.52 -13.81
N THR A 207 -9.41 1.45 -13.87
CA THR A 207 -8.91 2.00 -15.15
C THR A 207 -8.25 0.91 -16.00
N ALA A 208 -7.43 0.06 -15.39
CA ALA A 208 -6.79 -1.05 -16.10
C ALA A 208 -7.82 -2.07 -16.57
N THR A 209 -8.81 -2.41 -15.75
CA THR A 209 -9.91 -3.31 -16.13
C THR A 209 -10.68 -2.72 -17.33
N ALA A 210 -10.98 -1.41 -17.33
CA ALA A 210 -11.64 -0.75 -18.45
C ALA A 210 -10.82 -0.80 -19.75
N ILE A 211 -9.52 -0.52 -19.68
CA ILE A 211 -8.62 -0.67 -20.84
C ILE A 211 -8.61 -2.11 -21.33
N MET A 212 -8.50 -3.10 -20.42
CA MET A 212 -8.45 -4.50 -20.81
C MET A 212 -9.77 -4.99 -21.42
N GLN A 213 -10.93 -4.47 -21.00
CA GLN A 213 -12.21 -4.71 -21.67
C GLN A 213 -12.20 -4.19 -23.11
N LEU A 214 -11.62 -3.01 -23.35
CA LEU A 214 -11.47 -2.46 -24.70
C LEU A 214 -10.45 -3.25 -25.53
N VAL A 215 -9.41 -3.81 -24.89
CA VAL A 215 -8.45 -4.73 -25.56
C VAL A 215 -9.12 -6.05 -25.93
N GLU A 216 -9.88 -6.66 -25.02
CA GLU A 216 -10.66 -7.88 -25.28
C GLU A 216 -11.66 -7.69 -26.41
N ALA A 217 -12.28 -6.51 -26.48
CA ALA A 217 -13.19 -6.14 -27.57
C ALA A 217 -12.48 -5.76 -28.90
N GLY A 218 -11.15 -5.85 -28.98
CA GLY A 218 -10.35 -5.49 -30.15
C GLY A 218 -10.34 -3.99 -30.49
N LYS A 219 -10.81 -3.11 -29.58
CA LYS A 219 -10.88 -1.66 -29.80
C LYS A 219 -9.60 -0.95 -29.40
N VAL A 220 -8.81 -1.51 -28.49
CA VAL A 220 -7.51 -1.02 -28.04
C VAL A 220 -6.46 -2.11 -28.24
N ASP A 221 -5.28 -1.73 -28.69
CA ASP A 221 -4.12 -2.58 -28.86
C ASP A 221 -3.06 -2.11 -27.86
N LEU A 222 -2.57 -3.03 -27.02
CA LEU A 222 -1.61 -2.74 -25.97
C LEU A 222 -0.28 -2.19 -26.51
N ASP A 223 0.11 -2.61 -27.70
CA ASP A 223 1.42 -2.30 -28.29
C ASP A 223 1.36 -1.10 -29.25
N LYS A 224 0.17 -0.55 -29.50
CA LYS A 224 0.02 0.72 -30.19
C LYS A 224 0.32 1.90 -29.29
N ALA A 225 0.90 2.94 -29.87
CA ALA A 225 1.11 4.23 -29.22
C ALA A 225 -0.23 4.87 -28.85
N PHE A 226 -0.33 5.49 -27.66
CA PHE A 226 -1.57 6.12 -27.20
C PHE A 226 -2.04 7.25 -28.14
N GLY A 227 -1.13 7.90 -28.87
CA GLY A 227 -1.45 8.90 -29.88
C GLY A 227 -2.26 8.37 -31.05
N SER A 228 -2.31 7.04 -31.27
CA SER A 228 -3.23 6.43 -32.25
C SER A 228 -4.70 6.60 -31.84
N TYR A 229 -4.97 6.83 -30.57
CA TYR A 229 -6.30 7.05 -30.01
C TYR A 229 -6.52 8.54 -29.67
N LEU A 230 -5.53 9.21 -29.07
CA LEU A 230 -5.55 10.63 -28.72
C LEU A 230 -4.83 11.44 -29.80
N THR A 231 -5.46 11.53 -30.98
CA THR A 231 -4.87 12.18 -32.18
C THR A 231 -4.60 13.66 -31.98
N ASP A 232 -5.32 14.31 -31.06
CA ASP A 232 -5.19 15.75 -30.76
C ASP A 232 -4.21 16.04 -29.62
N TYR A 233 -3.51 15.02 -29.09
CA TYR A 233 -2.52 15.22 -28.02
C TYR A 233 -1.44 16.20 -28.45
N PRO A 234 -1.10 17.21 -27.61
CA PRO A 234 -0.29 18.36 -28.07
C PRO A 234 1.14 17.96 -28.44
N ASN A 235 1.84 17.14 -27.65
CA ASN A 235 3.19 16.69 -27.97
C ASN A 235 3.16 15.40 -28.82
N LYS A 236 3.21 15.57 -30.15
CA LYS A 236 3.11 14.46 -31.12
C LYS A 236 4.24 13.42 -30.96
N THR A 237 5.45 13.85 -30.58
CA THR A 237 6.59 12.96 -30.35
C THR A 237 6.32 12.03 -29.16
N VAL A 238 5.80 12.57 -28.07
CA VAL A 238 5.41 11.77 -26.91
C VAL A 238 4.27 10.82 -27.28
N ALA A 239 3.25 11.34 -27.96
CA ALA A 239 2.06 10.58 -28.34
C ALA A 239 2.39 9.37 -29.23
N SER A 240 3.36 9.51 -30.14
CA SER A 240 3.77 8.43 -31.07
C SER A 240 4.76 7.43 -30.47
N SER A 241 5.37 7.73 -29.32
CA SER A 241 6.46 6.92 -28.74
C SER A 241 6.08 6.08 -27.53
N VAL A 242 4.95 6.35 -26.87
CA VAL A 242 4.52 5.65 -25.66
C VAL A 242 3.33 4.76 -25.95
N THR A 243 3.45 3.46 -25.69
CA THR A 243 2.38 2.49 -25.92
C THR A 243 1.39 2.43 -24.75
N ILE A 244 0.19 1.88 -24.99
CA ILE A 244 -0.81 1.60 -23.93
C ILE A 244 -0.21 0.70 -22.85
N ARG A 245 0.52 -0.34 -23.24
CA ARG A 245 1.23 -1.24 -22.31
C ARG A 245 2.19 -0.48 -21.39
N GLN A 246 2.97 0.44 -21.93
CA GLN A 246 3.92 1.24 -21.17
C GLN A 246 3.24 2.23 -20.20
N LEU A 247 2.06 2.75 -20.54
CA LEU A 247 1.26 3.53 -19.60
C LEU A 247 0.75 2.66 -18.46
N LEU A 248 0.18 1.48 -18.75
CA LEU A 248 -0.35 0.53 -17.77
C LEU A 248 0.72 0.02 -16.80
N THR A 249 1.98 -0.07 -17.24
CA THR A 249 3.09 -0.62 -16.45
C THR A 249 4.00 0.43 -15.81
N HIS A 250 3.66 1.72 -15.91
CA HIS A 250 4.50 2.82 -15.43
C HIS A 250 5.91 2.88 -16.07
N THR A 251 6.05 2.41 -17.31
CA THR A 251 7.31 2.46 -18.06
C THR A 251 7.29 3.47 -19.21
N GLY A 252 6.24 4.28 -19.29
CA GLY A 252 6.05 5.26 -20.38
C GLY A 252 6.88 6.54 -20.28
N GLY A 253 7.40 6.88 -19.10
CA GLY A 253 8.20 8.10 -18.90
C GLY A 253 7.40 9.40 -18.91
N THR A 254 6.08 9.34 -18.74
CA THR A 254 5.17 10.51 -18.85
C THR A 254 5.20 11.46 -17.64
N GLY A 255 5.92 11.08 -16.56
CA GLY A 255 6.02 11.88 -15.34
C GLY A 255 4.75 11.84 -14.47
N ASP A 256 4.70 12.70 -13.46
CA ASP A 256 3.59 12.75 -12.52
C ASP A 256 2.78 14.06 -12.65
N ILE A 257 1.59 14.07 -12.01
CA ILE A 257 0.72 15.25 -11.93
C ILE A 257 1.04 16.09 -10.69
N PHE A 258 1.51 15.49 -9.59
CA PHE A 258 1.72 16.19 -8.35
C PHE A 258 2.89 17.17 -8.37
N GLY A 259 2.75 18.26 -7.65
CA GLY A 259 3.71 19.34 -7.54
C GLY A 259 3.02 20.71 -7.59
N PRO A 260 3.79 21.82 -7.64
CA PRO A 260 3.27 23.19 -7.52
C PRO A 260 2.16 23.53 -8.54
N GLU A 261 2.26 23.02 -9.78
CA GLU A 261 1.25 23.26 -10.82
C GLU A 261 -0.08 22.57 -10.49
N PHE A 262 -0.03 21.37 -9.90
CA PHE A 262 -1.23 20.68 -9.42
C PHE A 262 -1.87 21.47 -8.27
N GLU A 263 -1.10 21.82 -7.24
CA GLU A 263 -1.59 22.55 -6.08
C GLU A 263 -2.31 23.86 -6.49
N LYS A 264 -1.73 24.60 -7.42
CA LYS A 264 -2.28 25.84 -7.93
C LYS A 264 -3.59 25.65 -8.72
N ASN A 265 -3.75 24.52 -9.40
CA ASN A 265 -4.83 24.28 -10.36
C ASN A 265 -5.83 23.19 -9.93
N ARG A 266 -5.61 22.47 -8.82
CA ARG A 266 -6.34 21.23 -8.45
C ARG A 266 -7.88 21.35 -8.49
N LEU A 267 -8.43 22.50 -8.14
CA LEU A 267 -9.87 22.73 -8.19
C LEU A 267 -10.39 23.11 -9.58
N LYS A 268 -9.49 23.46 -10.52
CA LYS A 268 -9.81 23.79 -11.91
C LYS A 268 -9.66 22.58 -12.84
N LEU A 269 -8.95 21.54 -12.41
CA LEU A 269 -8.77 20.30 -13.15
C LEU A 269 -10.02 19.41 -12.97
N ARG A 270 -11.07 19.67 -13.74
CA ARG A 270 -12.40 19.04 -13.60
C ARG A 270 -12.59 17.85 -14.52
N THR A 271 -11.90 17.83 -15.66
CA THR A 271 -11.95 16.79 -16.68
C THR A 271 -10.58 16.20 -16.94
N LEU A 272 -10.49 15.02 -17.54
CA LEU A 272 -9.19 14.44 -17.92
C LEU A 272 -8.51 15.31 -19.00
N GLN A 273 -9.29 16.00 -19.82
CA GLN A 273 -8.76 16.95 -20.81
C GLN A 273 -8.06 18.15 -20.15
N ASP A 274 -8.53 18.63 -18.99
CA ASP A 274 -7.86 19.73 -18.28
C ASP A 274 -6.44 19.32 -17.84
N TYR A 275 -6.24 18.07 -17.42
CA TYR A 275 -4.91 17.53 -17.12
C TYR A 275 -4.04 17.45 -18.40
N ILE A 276 -4.61 17.03 -19.53
CA ILE A 276 -3.89 17.00 -20.81
C ILE A 276 -3.50 18.43 -21.25
N ASN A 277 -4.40 19.39 -21.12
CA ASN A 277 -4.13 20.79 -21.43
C ASN A 277 -2.97 21.35 -20.58
N LEU A 278 -2.92 20.99 -19.29
CA LEU A 278 -1.89 21.46 -18.36
C LEU A 278 -0.53 20.76 -18.58
N TYR A 279 -0.54 19.46 -18.83
CA TYR A 279 0.68 18.64 -18.79
C TYR A 279 1.12 18.08 -20.14
N GLY A 280 0.27 18.11 -21.15
CA GLY A 280 0.47 17.39 -22.41
C GLY A 280 1.64 17.87 -23.27
N ASN A 281 2.16 19.08 -23.05
CA ASN A 281 3.33 19.60 -23.78
C ASN A 281 4.68 19.15 -23.18
N ARG A 282 4.68 18.53 -21.99
CA ARG A 282 5.92 18.11 -21.30
C ARG A 282 6.67 17.06 -22.10
N PRO A 283 8.03 17.07 -22.08
CA PRO A 283 8.84 15.99 -22.63
C PRO A 283 8.76 14.76 -21.72
N LEU A 284 9.14 13.61 -22.27
CA LEU A 284 9.33 12.38 -21.48
C LEU A 284 10.51 12.55 -20.51
N ARG A 285 10.39 11.97 -19.34
CA ARG A 285 11.45 11.93 -18.32
C ARG A 285 12.56 10.96 -18.65
N PHE A 286 12.24 9.92 -19.45
CA PHE A 286 13.16 8.90 -19.93
C PHE A 286 12.59 8.20 -21.17
N LYS A 287 13.42 7.43 -21.85
CA LYS A 287 13.00 6.64 -23.02
C LYS A 287 11.97 5.59 -22.61
N PRO A 288 10.81 5.53 -23.26
CA PRO A 288 9.77 4.55 -22.96
C PRO A 288 10.33 3.11 -22.93
N GLY A 289 9.96 2.35 -21.90
CA GLY A 289 10.42 0.99 -21.67
C GLY A 289 11.80 0.84 -21.00
N SER A 290 12.56 1.93 -20.79
CA SER A 290 13.93 1.83 -20.26
C SER A 290 14.02 1.69 -18.75
N LYS A 291 13.01 2.12 -18.00
CA LYS A 291 12.92 1.97 -16.55
C LYS A 291 11.47 2.05 -16.09
N TRP A 292 11.24 1.65 -14.85
CA TRP A 292 9.98 1.84 -14.14
C TRP A 292 10.01 3.14 -13.32
N GLU A 293 8.96 3.96 -13.43
CA GLU A 293 8.75 5.14 -12.60
C GLU A 293 7.24 5.40 -12.51
N TYR A 294 6.69 5.31 -11.31
CA TYR A 294 5.27 5.47 -11.06
C TYR A 294 4.74 6.79 -11.66
N SER A 295 3.62 6.72 -12.39
CA SER A 295 3.09 7.85 -13.12
C SER A 295 1.57 7.92 -13.00
N ASN A 296 1.08 8.91 -12.28
CA ASN A 296 -0.34 9.23 -12.27
C ASN A 296 -0.79 9.81 -13.63
N TYR A 297 0.07 10.60 -14.26
CA TYR A 297 -0.26 11.17 -15.57
C TYR A 297 -0.47 10.10 -16.64
N GLY A 298 0.29 9.00 -16.59
CA GLY A 298 0.05 7.86 -17.50
C GLY A 298 -1.36 7.30 -17.39
N PHE A 299 -1.89 7.21 -16.17
CA PHE A 299 -3.27 6.75 -15.95
C PHE A 299 -4.33 7.81 -16.31
N ILE A 300 -4.02 9.10 -16.24
CA ILE A 300 -4.88 10.14 -16.84
C ILE A 300 -5.02 9.92 -18.34
N LEU A 301 -3.91 9.64 -19.05
CA LEU A 301 -3.93 9.35 -20.48
C LEU A 301 -4.75 8.08 -20.80
N LEU A 302 -4.62 7.03 -19.99
CA LEU A 302 -5.46 5.82 -20.14
C LEU A 302 -6.95 6.13 -19.97
N GLY A 303 -7.33 6.95 -19.01
CA GLY A 303 -8.70 7.43 -18.87
C GLY A 303 -9.21 8.18 -20.11
N ALA A 304 -8.39 9.08 -20.65
CA ALA A 304 -8.73 9.81 -21.88
C ALA A 304 -8.85 8.86 -23.10
N VAL A 305 -8.04 7.79 -23.17
CA VAL A 305 -8.18 6.75 -24.20
C VAL A 305 -9.52 6.02 -24.04
N ILE A 306 -9.93 5.69 -22.79
CA ILE A 306 -11.24 5.08 -22.52
C ILE A 306 -12.36 6.00 -23.06
N GLU A 307 -12.33 7.30 -22.73
CA GLU A 307 -13.34 8.26 -23.22
C GLU A 307 -13.39 8.30 -24.74
N LYS A 308 -12.23 8.43 -25.39
CA LYS A 308 -12.14 8.56 -26.85
C LYS A 308 -12.62 7.32 -27.57
N VAL A 309 -12.29 6.12 -27.07
CA VAL A 309 -12.60 4.85 -27.73
C VAL A 309 -14.03 4.40 -27.45
N SER A 310 -14.54 4.66 -26.24
CA SER A 310 -15.89 4.25 -25.85
C SER A 310 -16.98 5.24 -26.27
N GLY A 311 -16.63 6.52 -26.39
CA GLY A 311 -17.60 7.61 -26.58
C GLY A 311 -18.36 7.98 -25.30
N GLN A 312 -17.97 7.44 -24.13
CA GLN A 312 -18.56 7.71 -22.82
C GLN A 312 -17.55 8.49 -21.97
N SER A 313 -18.03 9.23 -20.96
CA SER A 313 -17.10 9.73 -19.94
C SER A 313 -16.42 8.58 -19.23
N TYR A 314 -15.18 8.79 -18.74
CA TYR A 314 -14.47 7.79 -17.93
C TYR A 314 -15.35 7.27 -16.76
N TYR A 315 -16.03 8.20 -16.11
CA TYR A 315 -16.86 7.91 -14.93
C TYR A 315 -18.08 7.06 -15.28
N ASP A 316 -18.77 7.38 -16.37
CA ASP A 316 -19.91 6.59 -16.85
C ASP A 316 -19.47 5.20 -17.31
N TYR A 317 -18.34 5.11 -18.03
CA TYR A 317 -17.80 3.81 -18.44
C TYR A 317 -17.50 2.90 -17.24
N VAL A 318 -16.79 3.42 -16.22
CA VAL A 318 -16.45 2.64 -15.02
C VAL A 318 -17.71 2.26 -14.25
N ARG A 319 -18.67 3.16 -14.07
CA ARG A 319 -19.95 2.85 -13.43
C ARG A 319 -20.69 1.74 -14.16
N ASP A 320 -20.85 1.87 -15.48
CA ASP A 320 -21.73 0.98 -16.26
C ASP A 320 -21.05 -0.35 -16.62
N ARG A 321 -19.71 -0.39 -16.72
CA ARG A 321 -18.96 -1.55 -17.19
C ARG A 321 -18.16 -2.27 -16.11
N ILE A 322 -18.00 -1.67 -14.94
CA ILE A 322 -17.25 -2.25 -13.83
C ILE A 322 -18.09 -2.28 -12.56
N TYR A 323 -18.55 -1.14 -12.05
CA TYR A 323 -19.26 -1.10 -10.78
C TYR A 323 -20.59 -1.84 -10.83
N ALA A 324 -21.45 -1.53 -11.81
CA ALA A 324 -22.76 -2.17 -11.92
C ALA A 324 -22.67 -3.70 -12.18
N PRO A 325 -21.83 -4.22 -13.12
CA PRO A 325 -21.70 -5.66 -13.30
C PRO A 325 -21.06 -6.39 -12.10
N ALA A 326 -20.21 -5.72 -11.32
CA ALA A 326 -19.63 -6.27 -10.11
C ALA A 326 -20.56 -6.22 -8.89
N GLY A 327 -21.63 -5.40 -8.93
CA GLY A 327 -22.50 -5.18 -7.77
C GLY A 327 -22.00 -4.12 -6.79
N MET A 328 -21.05 -3.27 -7.22
CA MET A 328 -20.46 -2.19 -6.40
C MET A 328 -21.41 -0.97 -6.36
N THR A 329 -22.31 -0.94 -5.42
CA THR A 329 -23.36 0.11 -5.32
C THR A 329 -22.95 1.33 -4.52
N GLU A 330 -21.86 1.22 -3.74
CA GLU A 330 -21.36 2.23 -2.82
C GLU A 330 -20.07 2.90 -3.31
N SER A 331 -19.72 2.68 -4.59
CA SER A 331 -18.48 3.20 -5.21
C SER A 331 -18.78 4.29 -6.22
N GLY A 332 -17.89 5.27 -6.31
CA GLY A 332 -18.04 6.38 -7.24
C GLY A 332 -16.86 7.34 -7.26
N SER A 333 -16.99 8.38 -8.08
CA SER A 333 -16.01 9.44 -8.26
C SER A 333 -16.70 10.79 -8.42
N ASP A 334 -17.66 11.07 -7.58
CA ASP A 334 -18.38 12.36 -7.58
C ASP A 334 -17.44 13.51 -7.23
N PRO A 335 -17.75 14.75 -7.65
CA PRO A 335 -17.06 15.94 -7.17
C PRO A 335 -16.97 16.00 -5.65
N GLU A 336 -15.90 16.57 -5.12
CA GLU A 336 -15.68 16.61 -3.67
C GLU A 336 -16.66 17.52 -2.94
N ASP A 337 -17.26 18.48 -3.64
CA ASP A 337 -18.33 19.35 -3.15
C ASP A 337 -19.74 18.70 -3.25
N ALA A 338 -19.86 17.53 -3.88
CA ALA A 338 -21.13 16.81 -3.92
C ALA A 338 -21.44 16.14 -2.58
N ALA A 339 -22.72 16.14 -2.21
CA ALA A 339 -23.20 15.44 -1.05
C ALA A 339 -23.25 13.92 -1.31
N VAL A 340 -22.23 13.21 -0.87
CA VAL A 340 -22.16 11.74 -0.94
C VAL A 340 -22.47 11.19 0.46
N PRO A 341 -23.56 10.42 0.63
CA PRO A 341 -23.92 9.82 1.91
C PRO A 341 -22.79 8.97 2.48
N ASN A 342 -22.62 8.95 3.79
CA ASN A 342 -21.66 8.12 4.52
C ASN A 342 -20.19 8.27 4.07
N ARG A 343 -19.82 9.32 3.33
CA ARG A 343 -18.44 9.56 2.94
C ARG A 343 -17.63 10.10 4.12
N SER A 344 -16.55 9.42 4.48
CA SER A 344 -15.67 9.83 5.57
C SER A 344 -14.93 11.13 5.26
N VAL A 345 -14.62 11.88 6.32
CA VAL A 345 -13.63 12.97 6.29
C VAL A 345 -12.25 12.35 6.49
N GLY A 346 -11.31 12.66 5.62
CA GLY A 346 -9.92 12.25 5.79
C GLY A 346 -9.19 13.10 6.82
N TYR A 347 -8.28 12.52 7.58
CA TYR A 347 -7.49 13.19 8.61
C TYR A 347 -6.02 12.96 8.39
N MET A 348 -5.27 14.04 8.29
CA MET A 348 -3.81 14.03 8.06
C MET A 348 -3.07 14.60 9.27
N SER A 349 -1.82 14.16 9.41
CA SER A 349 -0.89 14.68 10.43
C SER A 349 -0.34 16.03 9.98
N GLY A 350 -0.56 17.07 10.76
CA GLY A 350 0.10 18.35 10.55
C GLY A 350 1.58 18.31 10.96
N PRO A 351 2.35 19.36 10.62
CA PRO A 351 3.79 19.41 10.86
C PRO A 351 4.19 19.25 12.34
N LYS A 352 3.31 19.62 13.25
CA LYS A 352 3.51 19.51 14.71
C LYS A 352 2.96 18.22 15.31
N GLY A 353 2.41 17.33 14.48
CA GLY A 353 1.73 16.10 14.92
C GLY A 353 0.27 16.32 15.33
N ASP A 354 -0.27 17.50 15.11
CA ASP A 354 -1.70 17.77 15.20
C ASP A 354 -2.47 17.07 14.07
N VAL A 355 -3.72 16.71 14.32
CA VAL A 355 -4.56 16.04 13.33
C VAL A 355 -5.49 17.06 12.67
N GLN A 356 -5.45 17.12 11.35
CA GLN A 356 -6.21 18.07 10.55
C GLN A 356 -7.06 17.34 9.48
N PRO A 357 -8.27 17.85 9.15
CA PRO A 357 -9.00 17.33 8.00
C PRO A 357 -8.23 17.63 6.71
N ASN A 358 -8.30 16.71 5.74
CA ASN A 358 -7.61 16.84 4.46
C ASN A 358 -8.40 17.59 3.38
N THR A 359 -9.53 18.20 3.73
CA THR A 359 -10.47 18.84 2.79
C THR A 359 -9.81 19.86 1.86
N ASP A 360 -8.82 20.60 2.39
CA ASP A 360 -8.12 21.64 1.64
C ASP A 360 -7.02 21.09 0.71
N THR A 361 -6.76 19.78 0.72
CA THR A 361 -5.77 19.13 -0.16
C THR A 361 -6.41 18.40 -1.33
N LEU A 362 -7.73 18.19 -1.29
CA LEU A 362 -8.44 17.37 -2.27
C LEU A 362 -8.52 18.06 -3.64
N PRO A 363 -8.44 17.30 -4.75
CA PRO A 363 -8.76 17.82 -6.08
C PRO A 363 -10.27 18.08 -6.23
N TYR A 364 -10.71 18.59 -7.38
CA TYR A 364 -12.13 18.75 -7.66
C TYR A 364 -12.89 17.41 -7.58
N ARG A 365 -12.30 16.32 -8.10
CA ARG A 365 -12.83 14.94 -8.01
C ARG A 365 -11.73 13.92 -8.23
N GLY A 366 -12.01 12.66 -7.90
CA GLY A 366 -11.15 11.54 -8.30
C GLY A 366 -11.03 11.40 -9.83
N THR A 367 -9.93 10.83 -10.28
CA THR A 367 -9.60 10.67 -11.70
C THR A 367 -9.31 9.20 -12.02
N SER A 368 -9.03 8.90 -13.29
CA SER A 368 -8.53 7.59 -13.71
C SER A 368 -7.20 7.15 -13.08
N ALA A 369 -6.46 8.08 -12.50
CA ALA A 369 -5.20 7.80 -11.80
C ALA A 369 -5.38 7.55 -10.30
N GLY A 370 -6.46 8.05 -9.71
CA GLY A 370 -6.66 7.94 -8.27
C GLY A 370 -7.78 8.83 -7.75
N GLY A 371 -8.15 8.66 -6.51
CA GLY A 371 -9.30 9.28 -5.89
C GLY A 371 -10.55 8.42 -6.07
N GLY A 372 -11.72 9.06 -6.01
CA GLY A 372 -12.97 8.31 -5.90
C GLY A 372 -13.17 7.73 -4.49
N TYR A 373 -14.23 7.01 -4.31
CA TYR A 373 -14.56 6.38 -3.03
C TYR A 373 -15.15 4.98 -3.24
N SER A 374 -15.03 4.15 -2.20
CA SER A 374 -15.58 2.80 -2.15
C SER A 374 -15.78 2.36 -0.69
N THR A 375 -16.38 1.19 -0.51
CA THR A 375 -16.44 0.45 0.76
C THR A 375 -15.58 -0.82 0.67
N ALA A 376 -15.23 -1.42 1.81
CA ALA A 376 -14.53 -2.70 1.81
C ALA A 376 -15.40 -3.82 1.21
N GLY A 377 -16.72 -3.76 1.37
CA GLY A 377 -17.66 -4.67 0.73
C GLY A 377 -17.64 -4.57 -0.79
N ASP A 378 -17.73 -3.36 -1.35
CA ASP A 378 -17.65 -3.17 -2.81
C ASP A 378 -16.30 -3.63 -3.40
N LEU A 379 -15.20 -3.46 -2.66
CA LEU A 379 -13.89 -3.96 -3.09
C LEU A 379 -13.87 -5.50 -3.11
N LEU A 380 -14.56 -6.18 -2.19
CA LEU A 380 -14.74 -7.63 -2.25
C LEU A 380 -15.59 -8.03 -3.46
N GLU A 381 -16.67 -7.30 -3.74
CA GLU A 381 -17.50 -7.56 -4.94
C GLU A 381 -16.70 -7.37 -6.23
N PHE A 382 -15.83 -6.36 -6.31
CA PHE A 382 -14.89 -6.21 -7.42
C PHE A 382 -13.93 -7.41 -7.55
N ALA A 383 -13.33 -7.85 -6.44
CA ALA A 383 -12.44 -8.99 -6.43
C ALA A 383 -13.17 -10.28 -6.89
N ASN A 384 -14.37 -10.53 -6.36
CA ASN A 384 -15.20 -11.66 -6.74
C ASN A 384 -15.56 -11.61 -8.24
N ALA A 385 -16.04 -10.45 -8.73
CA ALA A 385 -16.40 -10.29 -10.12
C ALA A 385 -15.23 -10.50 -11.10
N LEU A 386 -14.01 -10.12 -10.66
CA LEU A 386 -12.78 -10.34 -11.42
C LEU A 386 -12.41 -11.84 -11.45
N LEU A 387 -12.45 -12.51 -10.30
CA LEU A 387 -12.15 -13.95 -10.17
C LEU A 387 -13.21 -14.82 -10.89
N ASP A 388 -14.48 -14.45 -10.80
CA ASP A 388 -15.62 -15.09 -11.47
C ASP A 388 -15.68 -14.80 -12.97
N ARG A 389 -14.75 -14.00 -13.51
CA ARG A 389 -14.70 -13.64 -14.94
C ARG A 389 -15.92 -12.85 -15.44
N LYS A 390 -16.61 -12.15 -14.55
CA LYS A 390 -17.75 -11.29 -14.91
C LYS A 390 -17.31 -9.99 -15.61
N LEU A 391 -16.09 -9.52 -15.30
CA LEU A 391 -15.55 -8.26 -15.84
C LEU A 391 -14.66 -8.46 -17.05
N LEU A 392 -13.91 -9.56 -17.09
CA LEU A 392 -12.93 -9.92 -18.13
C LEU A 392 -12.83 -11.43 -18.26
N GLY A 393 -12.58 -11.94 -19.46
CA GLY A 393 -12.25 -13.35 -19.68
C GLY A 393 -10.93 -13.74 -19.04
N ALA A 394 -10.74 -15.04 -18.76
CA ALA A 394 -9.62 -15.59 -18.01
C ALA A 394 -8.25 -15.14 -18.55
N LYS A 395 -8.07 -15.15 -19.88
CA LYS A 395 -6.82 -14.71 -20.54
C LYS A 395 -6.44 -13.29 -20.20
N TYR A 396 -7.41 -12.38 -20.22
CA TYR A 396 -7.17 -10.95 -20.00
C TYR A 396 -7.05 -10.62 -18.52
N THR A 397 -7.79 -11.31 -17.66
CA THR A 397 -7.61 -11.22 -16.20
C THR A 397 -6.21 -11.66 -15.80
N GLU A 398 -5.74 -12.81 -16.27
CA GLU A 398 -4.39 -13.30 -15.98
C GLU A 398 -3.31 -12.34 -16.51
N MET A 399 -3.44 -11.88 -17.77
CA MET A 399 -2.51 -10.91 -18.35
C MET A 399 -2.43 -9.63 -17.55
N MET A 400 -3.57 -9.13 -17.05
CA MET A 400 -3.67 -7.88 -16.29
C MET A 400 -3.02 -7.99 -14.92
N THR A 401 -3.27 -9.09 -14.21
CA THR A 401 -2.84 -9.28 -12.81
C THR A 401 -1.45 -9.89 -12.67
N THR A 402 -0.88 -10.47 -13.75
CA THR A 402 0.49 -11.00 -13.75
C THR A 402 1.49 -9.86 -13.89
N GLY A 403 2.50 -9.85 -13.03
CA GLY A 403 3.55 -8.83 -13.04
C GLY A 403 4.37 -8.84 -14.32
N GLN A 404 4.36 -7.70 -15.00
CA GLN A 404 5.04 -7.47 -16.28
C GLN A 404 6.43 -6.87 -16.10
N VAL A 405 6.62 -6.08 -15.04
CA VAL A 405 7.87 -5.35 -14.77
C VAL A 405 8.21 -5.44 -13.29
N ALA A 406 9.52 -5.51 -12.97
CA ALA A 406 9.97 -5.45 -11.59
C ALA A 406 9.83 -4.03 -11.03
N THR A 407 9.51 -3.94 -9.73
CA THR A 407 9.45 -2.67 -9.00
C THR A 407 10.61 -2.55 -8.01
N PRO A 408 10.99 -1.34 -7.58
CA PRO A 408 12.11 -1.15 -6.64
C PRO A 408 11.95 -1.86 -5.30
N GLY A 409 10.74 -2.20 -4.87
CA GLY A 409 10.47 -2.91 -3.60
C GLY A 409 10.59 -4.44 -3.67
N GLY A 410 11.02 -5.01 -4.80
CA GLY A 410 11.17 -6.46 -4.98
C GLY A 410 9.90 -7.19 -5.43
N GLY A 411 8.78 -6.51 -5.58
CA GLY A 411 7.57 -7.01 -6.22
C GLY A 411 7.58 -6.81 -7.73
N LYS A 412 6.44 -7.11 -8.36
CA LYS A 412 6.22 -6.84 -9.79
C LYS A 412 4.97 -5.99 -9.97
N TYR A 413 4.87 -5.31 -11.10
CA TYR A 413 3.69 -4.55 -11.48
C TYR A 413 3.14 -5.07 -12.81
N GLY A 414 1.86 -5.44 -12.81
CA GLY A 414 1.10 -5.82 -13.98
C GLY A 414 0.44 -4.61 -14.64
N PHE A 415 -0.79 -4.76 -15.12
CA PHE A 415 -1.55 -3.65 -15.67
C PHE A 415 -2.47 -3.07 -14.59
N GLY A 416 -2.00 -2.05 -13.89
CA GLY A 416 -2.75 -1.40 -12.80
C GLY A 416 -2.87 -2.21 -11.51
N PHE A 417 -2.13 -3.33 -11.41
CA PHE A 417 -2.06 -4.20 -10.23
C PHE A 417 -0.60 -4.43 -9.83
N GLY A 418 -0.32 -4.35 -8.56
CA GLY A 418 0.88 -4.92 -7.97
C GLY A 418 0.75 -6.44 -7.85
N GLU A 419 1.87 -7.16 -7.95
CA GLU A 419 1.95 -8.59 -7.68
C GLU A 419 3.11 -8.87 -6.73
N ALA A 420 2.84 -9.65 -5.70
CA ALA A 420 3.84 -10.13 -4.76
C ALA A 420 3.62 -11.61 -4.43
N VAL A 421 4.69 -12.26 -3.99
CA VAL A 421 4.61 -13.58 -3.35
C VAL A 421 4.75 -13.35 -1.84
N ILE A 422 3.65 -13.54 -1.13
CA ILE A 422 3.58 -13.35 0.31
C ILE A 422 3.48 -14.75 0.94
N ASN A 423 4.48 -15.13 1.73
CA ASN A 423 4.54 -16.45 2.37
C ASN A 423 4.30 -17.63 1.38
N GLY A 424 4.92 -17.56 0.20
CA GLY A 424 4.78 -18.60 -0.83
C GLY A 424 3.47 -18.55 -1.62
N THR A 425 2.56 -17.63 -1.32
CA THR A 425 1.29 -17.44 -2.03
C THR A 425 1.35 -16.21 -2.92
N ARG A 426 0.97 -16.38 -4.20
CA ARG A 426 0.81 -15.24 -5.11
C ARG A 426 -0.40 -14.43 -4.70
N CYS A 427 -0.19 -13.14 -4.44
CA CYS A 427 -1.25 -12.17 -4.24
C CYS A 427 -1.08 -11.04 -5.25
N PHE A 428 -2.19 -10.40 -5.63
CA PHE A 428 -2.19 -9.22 -6.47
C PHE A 428 -3.28 -8.24 -6.00
N GLY A 429 -3.06 -6.97 -6.24
CA GLY A 429 -3.98 -5.93 -5.80
C GLY A 429 -3.40 -4.56 -6.05
N HIS A 430 -3.87 -3.58 -5.31
CA HIS A 430 -3.29 -2.24 -5.33
C HIS A 430 -3.59 -1.51 -4.03
N ASN A 431 -2.61 -0.79 -3.54
CA ASN A 431 -2.80 0.15 -2.45
C ASN A 431 -3.17 1.55 -2.96
N GLY A 432 -3.70 2.36 -2.07
CA GLY A 432 -3.99 3.76 -2.32
C GLY A 432 -3.58 4.61 -1.14
N GLY A 433 -3.06 5.80 -1.41
CA GLY A 433 -2.66 6.71 -0.33
C GLY A 433 -2.46 8.13 -0.80
N ALA A 434 -2.87 9.05 0.07
CA ALA A 434 -2.57 10.47 0.04
C ALA A 434 -2.86 11.01 1.46
N PRO A 435 -2.57 12.28 1.75
CA PRO A 435 -2.91 12.83 3.08
C PRO A 435 -4.37 12.57 3.45
N GLY A 436 -4.60 11.93 4.61
CA GLY A 436 -5.92 11.59 5.13
C GLY A 436 -6.68 10.51 4.35
N MET A 437 -6.01 9.68 3.57
CA MET A 437 -6.60 8.52 2.92
C MET A 437 -5.58 7.40 2.73
N ASN A 438 -5.97 6.20 3.08
CA ASN A 438 -5.18 5.00 2.85
C ASN A 438 -6.09 3.80 2.62
N GLY A 439 -5.78 2.99 1.64
CA GLY A 439 -6.50 1.77 1.33
C GLY A 439 -5.58 0.70 0.77
N ASP A 440 -5.98 -0.54 0.91
CA ASP A 440 -5.27 -1.68 0.37
C ASP A 440 -6.26 -2.79 0.02
N LEU A 441 -6.09 -3.39 -1.15
CA LEU A 441 -6.81 -4.58 -1.59
C LEU A 441 -5.79 -5.63 -2.02
N GLU A 442 -5.81 -6.77 -1.36
CA GLU A 442 -5.00 -7.94 -1.70
C GLU A 442 -5.89 -9.13 -2.04
N ILE A 443 -5.69 -9.70 -3.21
CA ILE A 443 -6.41 -10.85 -3.75
C ILE A 443 -5.42 -12.00 -3.90
N CYS A 444 -5.62 -13.09 -3.16
CA CYS A 444 -4.72 -14.25 -3.11
C CYS A 444 -5.47 -15.50 -3.63
N PRO A 445 -5.56 -15.73 -4.95
CA PRO A 445 -6.48 -16.72 -5.54
C PRO A 445 -6.20 -18.16 -5.08
N ARG A 446 -4.92 -18.55 -4.91
CA ARG A 446 -4.57 -19.91 -4.47
C ARG A 446 -5.01 -20.20 -3.05
N SER A 447 -4.95 -19.21 -2.19
CA SER A 447 -5.40 -19.33 -0.81
C SER A 447 -6.89 -19.02 -0.66
N GLY A 448 -7.56 -18.51 -1.67
CA GLY A 448 -8.95 -18.08 -1.62
C GLY A 448 -9.21 -16.86 -0.74
N TYR A 449 -8.17 -16.20 -0.22
CA TYR A 449 -8.33 -15.03 0.63
C TYR A 449 -8.38 -13.74 -0.20
N VAL A 450 -9.26 -12.84 0.24
CA VAL A 450 -9.31 -11.43 -0.17
C VAL A 450 -9.25 -10.58 1.09
N VAL A 451 -8.37 -9.58 1.09
CA VAL A 451 -8.20 -8.63 2.20
C VAL A 451 -8.43 -7.23 1.67
N ALA A 452 -9.42 -6.53 2.21
CA ALA A 452 -9.70 -5.13 1.89
C ALA A 452 -9.63 -4.31 3.18
N VAL A 453 -8.74 -3.32 3.21
CA VAL A 453 -8.58 -2.42 4.35
C VAL A 453 -8.67 -0.99 3.86
N LEU A 454 -9.55 -0.19 4.46
CA LEU A 454 -9.74 1.21 4.13
C LEU A 454 -9.62 2.06 5.40
N SER A 455 -8.94 3.19 5.30
CA SER A 455 -8.73 4.11 6.42
C SER A 455 -8.86 5.57 5.97
N ASN A 456 -9.42 6.39 6.83
CA ASN A 456 -9.45 7.84 6.65
C ASN A 456 -8.32 8.57 7.40
N LEU A 457 -7.23 7.86 7.66
CA LEU A 457 -5.97 8.42 8.17
C LEU A 457 -4.87 8.35 7.09
N ASP A 458 -3.74 9.01 7.39
CA ASP A 458 -2.55 8.98 6.53
C ASP A 458 -2.03 7.55 6.31
N PRO A 459 -1.40 7.28 5.14
CA PRO A 459 -0.57 6.09 5.00
C PRO A 459 0.51 6.02 6.09
N PRO A 460 0.84 4.82 6.58
CA PRO A 460 0.43 3.49 6.13
C PRO A 460 -0.66 2.82 7.01
N ALA A 461 -1.65 3.57 7.51
CA ALA A 461 -2.65 3.06 8.44
C ALA A 461 -3.35 1.77 7.97
N ALA A 462 -3.85 1.75 6.72
CA ALA A 462 -4.47 0.56 6.13
C ALA A 462 -3.43 -0.52 5.77
N GLY A 463 -2.32 -0.12 5.14
CA GLY A 463 -1.28 -1.03 4.70
C GLY A 463 -0.71 -1.89 5.83
N ARG A 464 -0.50 -1.31 7.02
CA ARG A 464 -0.03 -2.08 8.20
C ARG A 464 -0.99 -3.18 8.64
N ILE A 465 -2.27 -2.94 8.55
CA ILE A 465 -3.29 -3.94 8.90
C ILE A 465 -3.35 -5.01 7.80
N SER A 466 -3.31 -4.61 6.54
CA SER A 466 -3.25 -5.53 5.40
C SER A 466 -2.01 -6.42 5.46
N ASP A 467 -0.83 -5.85 5.66
CA ASP A 467 0.44 -6.59 5.83
C ASP A 467 0.39 -7.56 7.02
N PHE A 468 -0.20 -7.12 8.14
CA PHE A 468 -0.35 -8.00 9.31
C PHE A 468 -1.18 -9.24 8.97
N ILE A 469 -2.27 -9.08 8.24
CA ILE A 469 -3.15 -10.18 7.82
C ILE A 469 -2.41 -11.07 6.81
N THR A 470 -1.94 -10.50 5.72
CA THR A 470 -1.38 -11.24 4.58
C THR A 470 -0.11 -12.00 4.95
N ASN A 471 0.73 -11.43 5.82
CA ASN A 471 1.93 -12.08 6.33
C ASN A 471 1.67 -13.28 7.28
N ARG A 472 0.42 -13.49 7.71
CA ARG A 472 0.04 -14.57 8.66
C ARG A 472 -1.05 -15.47 8.14
N LEU A 473 -1.46 -15.31 6.87
CA LEU A 473 -2.50 -16.16 6.26
C LEU A 473 -2.19 -17.64 6.48
N PRO A 474 -3.21 -18.47 6.77
CA PRO A 474 -3.03 -19.92 6.89
C PRO A 474 -2.36 -20.51 5.64
N LEU A 475 -1.48 -21.49 5.84
CA LEU A 475 -1.00 -22.35 4.75
C LEU A 475 -2.12 -23.29 4.32
N HIS A 476 -2.13 -23.66 3.05
CA HIS A 476 -3.06 -24.67 2.48
C HIS A 476 -2.51 -26.06 2.68
#